data_45ddf03da116e248f2fcb491c061191b
#
_entry.id   45ddf03da116e248f2fcb491c061191b
#
_cell.length_a   1.000
_cell.length_b   1.000
_cell.length_c   1.000
_cell.angle_alpha   90.00
_cell.angle_beta   90.00
_cell.angle_gamma   90.00
#
_symmetry.space_group_name_H-M   'P 1'
#
loop_
_entity.id
_entity.type
_entity.pdbx_description
1 polymer ?
#
loop_
_entity_poly.entity_id
_entity_poly.type
_entity_poly.pdbx_seq_one_letter_code
_entity_poly.pdbx_strand_id
1 'polypeptide(L)'
;INIGCLAALAASQRRRAPGTPFPWWDLRPRAGLGRALAAMPLVLAAFFPIHFVTALAWRCVLHAAGRPLELQEVLLAPLDRGPLVIGGFALLAVGVVPILEEAIFRGALYRSLREGAGRTGAAFVSSFVFALLHFNEASLAPIFVLALLLVIVYEWSGSVWPCVVLHACYNGVNFTLA
;
A
#
# COMPACT_ATOMS: atom_id res chain seq x y z
N ILE A 1 -10.73 6.67 2.69
CA ILE A 1 -10.80 6.51 1.21
C ILE A 1 -11.89 7.46 0.73
N ASN A 2 -11.50 8.44 -0.12
CA ASN A 2 -12.45 9.44 -0.60
C ASN A 2 -13.36 8.81 -1.68
N ILE A 3 -14.68 8.91 -1.49
CA ILE A 3 -15.71 8.39 -2.43
C ILE A 3 -15.48 8.94 -3.86
N GLY A 4 -14.90 10.14 -3.99
CA GLY A 4 -14.53 10.73 -5.27
C GLY A 4 -13.49 9.93 -6.06
N CYS A 5 -12.52 9.29 -5.40
CA CYS A 5 -11.53 8.43 -6.06
C CYS A 5 -12.19 7.15 -6.61
N LEU A 6 -13.14 6.57 -5.87
CA LEU A 6 -13.89 5.41 -6.32
C LEU A 6 -14.79 5.75 -7.51
N ALA A 7 -15.42 6.93 -7.51
CA ALA A 7 -16.24 7.42 -8.62
C ALA A 7 -15.40 7.70 -9.88
N ALA A 8 -14.21 8.29 -9.73
CA ALA A 8 -13.30 8.54 -10.85
C ALA A 8 -12.76 7.23 -11.44
N LEU A 9 -12.44 6.24 -10.62
CA LEU A 9 -12.06 4.90 -11.05
C LEU A 9 -13.21 4.19 -11.79
N ALA A 10 -14.43 4.26 -11.27
CA ALA A 10 -15.61 3.68 -11.90
C ALA A 10 -15.92 4.36 -13.25
N ALA A 11 -15.75 5.69 -13.36
CA ALA A 11 -15.95 6.44 -14.57
C ALA A 11 -14.89 6.14 -15.65
N SER A 12 -13.62 5.94 -15.26
CA SER A 12 -12.55 5.55 -16.18
C SER A 12 -12.79 4.17 -16.80
N GLN A 13 -13.44 3.28 -16.06
CA GLN A 13 -13.77 1.92 -16.52
C GLN A 13 -14.94 1.87 -17.52
N ARG A 14 -15.86 2.85 -17.48
CA ARG A 14 -16.97 2.95 -18.46
C ARG A 14 -16.52 3.29 -19.88
N ARG A 15 -15.29 3.77 -20.06
CA ARG A 15 -14.73 4.15 -21.38
C ARG A 15 -14.04 2.98 -22.11
N ARG A 16 -14.02 1.79 -21.53
CA ARG A 16 -13.42 0.59 -22.14
C ARG A 16 -14.42 -0.09 -23.07
N ALA A 17 -13.92 -0.77 -24.11
CA ALA A 17 -14.72 -1.46 -25.09
C ALA A 17 -15.70 -2.43 -24.43
N PRO A 18 -16.97 -2.52 -24.94
CA PRO A 18 -17.94 -3.50 -24.47
C PRO A 18 -17.38 -4.92 -24.63
N GLY A 19 -17.32 -5.68 -23.56
CA GLY A 19 -16.95 -7.09 -23.60
C GLY A 19 -15.64 -7.46 -22.88
N THR A 20 -14.85 -6.51 -22.38
CA THR A 20 -13.74 -6.81 -21.48
C THR A 20 -14.15 -6.53 -20.03
N PRO A 21 -14.65 -7.53 -19.29
CA PRO A 21 -14.88 -7.35 -17.87
C PRO A 21 -13.50 -7.12 -17.22
N PHE A 22 -13.28 -5.93 -16.71
CA PHE A 22 -12.20 -5.64 -15.83
C PHE A 22 -12.72 -5.73 -14.41
N PRO A 23 -12.60 -6.88 -13.77
CA PRO A 23 -12.92 -6.95 -12.37
C PRO A 23 -11.72 -6.36 -11.62
N TRP A 24 -11.85 -5.13 -11.13
CA TRP A 24 -10.99 -4.57 -10.07
C TRP A 24 -10.93 -5.52 -8.86
N TRP A 25 -11.87 -6.45 -8.78
CA TRP A 25 -11.96 -7.56 -7.82
C TRP A 25 -11.40 -8.89 -8.34
N ASP A 26 -10.68 -8.95 -9.45
CA ASP A 26 -10.02 -10.19 -9.88
C ASP A 26 -8.82 -10.49 -8.96
N LEU A 27 -9.18 -10.85 -7.74
CA LEU A 27 -8.28 -11.32 -6.69
C LEU A 27 -7.90 -12.79 -6.90
N ARG A 28 -8.18 -13.37 -8.09
CA ARG A 28 -7.90 -14.78 -8.36
C ARG A 28 -6.41 -15.05 -8.23
N PRO A 29 -6.04 -16.10 -7.47
CA PRO A 29 -4.65 -16.52 -7.40
C PRO A 29 -4.16 -16.92 -8.80
N ARG A 30 -3.03 -16.38 -9.24
CA ARG A 30 -2.39 -16.76 -10.50
C ARG A 30 -1.39 -17.88 -10.29
N ALA A 31 -1.03 -18.57 -11.39
CA ALA A 31 0.03 -19.55 -11.37
C ALA A 31 1.31 -18.88 -10.82
N GLY A 32 1.87 -19.45 -9.75
CA GLY A 32 3.03 -18.86 -9.08
C GLY A 32 2.76 -18.22 -7.71
N LEU A 33 1.48 -18.07 -7.30
CA LEU A 33 1.14 -17.53 -5.98
C LEU A 33 1.89 -18.21 -4.83
N GLY A 34 1.98 -19.55 -4.84
CA GLY A 34 2.70 -20.32 -3.81
C GLY A 34 4.18 -19.93 -3.73
N ARG A 35 4.85 -19.79 -4.88
CA ARG A 35 6.26 -19.33 -4.92
C ARG A 35 6.41 -17.89 -4.44
N ALA A 36 5.48 -17.03 -4.81
CA ALA A 36 5.49 -15.64 -4.37
C ALA A 36 5.30 -15.55 -2.85
N LEU A 37 4.36 -16.30 -2.28
CA LEU A 37 4.15 -16.35 -0.82
C LEU A 37 5.34 -16.96 -0.09
N ALA A 38 5.94 -18.04 -0.63
CA ALA A 38 7.14 -18.64 -0.04
C ALA A 38 8.36 -17.69 -0.03
N ALA A 39 8.44 -16.75 -0.96
CA ALA A 39 9.51 -15.75 -1.00
C ALA A 39 9.26 -14.56 -0.07
N MET A 40 8.05 -14.40 0.53
CA MET A 40 7.73 -13.23 1.36
C MET A 40 8.69 -13.02 2.53
N PRO A 41 9.17 -14.03 3.27
CA PRO A 41 10.16 -13.81 4.33
C PRO A 41 11.43 -13.13 3.81
N LEU A 42 11.93 -13.55 2.65
CA LEU A 42 13.11 -12.92 2.02
C LEU A 42 12.82 -11.49 1.54
N VAL A 43 11.65 -11.27 0.94
CA VAL A 43 11.21 -9.93 0.51
C VAL A 43 11.10 -8.99 1.70
N LEU A 44 10.52 -9.43 2.81
CA LEU A 44 10.43 -8.65 4.06
C LEU A 44 11.81 -8.38 4.63
N ALA A 45 12.68 -9.39 4.71
CA ALA A 45 14.05 -9.23 5.22
C ALA A 45 14.87 -8.22 4.41
N ALA A 46 14.67 -8.16 3.09
CA ALA A 46 15.30 -7.17 2.23
C ALA A 46 14.65 -5.79 2.34
N PHE A 47 13.33 -5.74 2.50
CA PHE A 47 12.57 -4.50 2.53
C PHE A 47 12.78 -3.69 3.81
N PHE A 48 12.71 -4.32 4.99
CA PHE A 48 12.76 -3.58 6.25
C PHE A 48 14.03 -2.73 6.44
N PRO A 49 15.25 -3.19 6.10
CA PRO A 49 16.44 -2.34 6.13
C PRO A 49 16.33 -1.13 5.19
N ILE A 50 15.83 -1.31 3.97
CA ILE A 50 15.63 -0.22 3.00
C ILE A 50 14.61 0.78 3.54
N HIS A 51 13.50 0.28 4.05
CA HIS A 51 12.45 1.11 4.66
C HIS A 51 12.97 1.91 5.85
N PHE A 52 13.72 1.26 6.75
CA PHE A 52 14.31 1.91 7.94
C PHE A 52 15.29 3.02 7.54
N VAL A 53 16.20 2.75 6.59
CA VAL A 53 17.14 3.75 6.09
C VAL A 53 16.40 4.91 5.42
N THR A 54 15.36 4.62 4.63
CA THR A 54 14.53 5.65 4.00
C THR A 54 13.82 6.50 5.05
N ALA A 55 13.24 5.87 6.08
CA ALA A 55 12.55 6.58 7.15
C ALA A 55 13.52 7.48 7.93
N LEU A 56 14.71 6.99 8.25
CA LEU A 56 15.74 7.77 8.95
C LEU A 56 16.21 8.95 8.10
N ALA A 57 16.55 8.71 6.83
CA ALA A 57 16.99 9.76 5.90
C ALA A 57 15.91 10.84 5.72
N TRP A 58 14.66 10.42 5.58
CA TRP A 58 13.53 11.33 5.44
C TRP A 58 13.31 12.19 6.70
N ARG A 59 13.42 11.58 7.89
CA ARG A 59 13.35 12.31 9.16
C ARG A 59 14.47 13.35 9.30
N CYS A 60 15.69 13.03 8.86
CA CYS A 60 16.78 14.00 8.81
C CYS A 60 16.46 15.17 7.87
N VAL A 61 15.88 14.92 6.71
CA VAL A 61 15.44 15.97 5.77
C VAL A 61 14.37 16.87 6.39
N LEU A 62 13.35 16.29 7.02
CA LEU A 62 12.30 17.05 7.67
C LEU A 62 12.83 17.88 8.84
N HIS A 63 13.70 17.30 9.65
CA HIS A 63 14.34 18.00 10.76
C HIS A 63 15.17 19.19 10.28
N ALA A 64 15.98 18.99 9.23
CA ALA A 64 16.77 20.08 8.62
C ALA A 64 15.88 21.18 8.00
N ALA A 65 14.68 20.82 7.55
CA ALA A 65 13.67 21.75 7.02
C ALA A 65 12.82 22.42 8.13
N GLY A 66 13.08 22.14 9.41
CA GLY A 66 12.29 22.67 10.54
C GLY A 66 10.85 22.14 10.59
N ARG A 67 10.57 20.97 9.98
CA ARG A 67 9.23 20.39 9.95
C ARG A 67 9.00 19.49 11.17
N PRO A 68 7.78 19.47 11.75
CA PRO A 68 7.46 18.62 12.89
C PRO A 68 7.51 17.14 12.49
N LEU A 69 8.03 16.31 13.38
CA LEU A 69 8.09 14.86 13.24
C LEU A 69 6.90 14.21 13.97
N GLU A 70 5.70 14.52 13.53
CA GLU A 70 4.49 13.99 14.15
C GLU A 70 4.26 12.54 13.72
N LEU A 71 4.02 11.67 14.70
CA LEU A 71 3.56 10.31 14.45
C LEU A 71 2.11 10.35 13.96
N GLN A 72 1.69 9.31 13.23
CA GLN A 72 0.30 9.19 12.82
C GLN A 72 -0.58 9.02 14.07
N GLU A 73 -1.35 10.04 14.42
CA GLU A 73 -2.29 10.00 15.54
C GLU A 73 -3.27 8.82 15.47
N VAL A 74 -3.61 8.39 14.24
CA VAL A 74 -4.48 7.23 13.99
C VAL A 74 -3.93 5.94 14.59
N LEU A 75 -2.59 5.78 14.68
CA LEU A 75 -1.97 4.59 15.30
C LEU A 75 -2.02 4.66 16.82
N LEU A 76 -2.00 5.85 17.39
CA LEU A 76 -1.98 6.07 18.84
C LEU A 76 -3.39 6.09 19.46
N ALA A 77 -4.39 6.52 18.69
CA ALA A 77 -5.76 6.73 19.18
C ALA A 77 -6.44 5.50 19.84
N PRO A 78 -6.18 4.24 19.44
CA PRO A 78 -6.81 3.09 20.09
C PRO A 78 -6.11 2.62 21.37
N LEU A 79 -4.86 3.04 21.64
CA LEU A 79 -4.04 2.46 22.71
C LEU A 79 -4.63 2.66 24.10
N ASP A 80 -5.37 3.76 24.34
CA ASP A 80 -6.01 4.08 25.61
C ASP A 80 -7.44 3.50 25.77
N ARG A 81 -7.95 2.79 24.77
CA ARG A 81 -9.36 2.39 24.66
C ARG A 81 -9.69 0.97 25.12
N GLY A 82 -8.70 0.23 25.65
CA GLY A 82 -8.88 -1.14 26.13
C GLY A 82 -8.75 -2.21 25.04
N PRO A 83 -8.54 -3.48 25.46
CA PRO A 83 -8.06 -4.55 24.57
C PRO A 83 -9.02 -4.91 23.42
N LEU A 84 -10.32 -4.76 23.62
CA LEU A 84 -11.31 -5.04 22.56
C LEU A 84 -11.21 -4.03 21.40
N VAL A 85 -11.02 -2.74 21.73
CA VAL A 85 -10.86 -1.68 20.73
C VAL A 85 -9.52 -1.82 20.02
N ILE A 86 -8.45 -2.12 20.75
CA ILE A 86 -7.13 -2.38 20.18
C ILE A 86 -7.19 -3.57 19.22
N GLY A 87 -7.80 -4.69 19.63
CA GLY A 87 -7.96 -5.88 18.79
C GLY A 87 -8.81 -5.62 17.52
N GLY A 88 -9.91 -4.88 17.66
CA GLY A 88 -10.75 -4.48 16.52
C GLY A 88 -9.99 -3.58 15.53
N PHE A 89 -9.24 -2.61 16.04
CA PHE A 89 -8.40 -1.73 15.22
C PHE A 89 -7.27 -2.49 14.52
N ALA A 90 -6.59 -3.39 15.23
CA ALA A 90 -5.55 -4.24 14.64
C ALA A 90 -6.12 -5.12 13.51
N LEU A 91 -7.30 -5.73 13.72
CA LEU A 91 -7.97 -6.51 12.69
C LEU A 91 -8.27 -5.68 11.44
N LEU A 92 -8.72 -4.46 11.61
CA LEU A 92 -8.97 -3.55 10.50
C LEU A 92 -7.67 -3.13 9.82
N ALA A 93 -6.69 -2.60 10.57
CA ALA A 93 -5.46 -2.04 10.03
C ALA A 93 -4.55 -3.10 9.38
N VAL A 94 -4.50 -4.31 9.93
CA VAL A 94 -3.63 -5.40 9.45
C VAL A 94 -4.37 -6.33 8.49
N GLY A 95 -5.68 -6.56 8.70
CA GLY A 95 -6.46 -7.51 7.90
C GLY A 95 -7.23 -6.85 6.75
N VAL A 96 -8.17 -5.97 7.06
CA VAL A 96 -9.15 -5.48 6.09
C VAL A 96 -8.59 -4.37 5.19
N VAL A 97 -7.93 -3.38 5.78
CA VAL A 97 -7.42 -2.21 5.06
C VAL A 97 -6.43 -2.59 3.95
N PRO A 98 -5.41 -3.45 4.18
CA PRO A 98 -4.51 -3.89 3.12
C PRO A 98 -5.23 -4.56 1.94
N ILE A 99 -6.27 -5.36 2.19
CA ILE A 99 -7.04 -5.98 1.10
C ILE A 99 -7.69 -4.92 0.21
N LEU A 100 -8.35 -3.95 0.83
CA LEU A 100 -9.05 -2.88 0.10
C LEU A 100 -8.07 -1.97 -0.65
N GLU A 101 -6.99 -1.59 0.00
CA GLU A 101 -5.98 -0.70 -0.60
C GLU A 101 -5.26 -1.38 -1.77
N GLU A 102 -4.84 -2.63 -1.63
CA GLU A 102 -4.20 -3.34 -2.72
C GLU A 102 -5.15 -3.60 -3.90
N ALA A 103 -6.42 -3.90 -3.63
CA ALA A 103 -7.43 -4.02 -4.69
C ALA A 103 -7.61 -2.72 -5.47
N ILE A 104 -7.62 -1.57 -4.79
CA ILE A 104 -7.77 -0.25 -5.40
C ILE A 104 -6.49 0.15 -6.13
N PHE A 105 -5.33 0.09 -5.46
CA PHE A 105 -4.09 0.65 -5.99
C PHE A 105 -3.43 -0.27 -7.02
N ARG A 106 -3.30 -1.57 -6.76
CA ARG A 106 -2.65 -2.52 -7.68
C ARG A 106 -3.67 -3.13 -8.63
N GLY A 107 -4.83 -3.48 -8.10
CA GLY A 107 -5.91 -4.06 -8.90
C GLY A 107 -6.52 -3.09 -9.91
N ALA A 108 -6.73 -1.83 -9.55
CA ALA A 108 -7.41 -0.86 -10.41
C ALA A 108 -6.50 0.28 -10.90
N LEU A 109 -5.96 1.12 -10.00
CA LEU A 109 -5.26 2.34 -10.36
C LEU A 109 -3.98 2.08 -11.17
N TYR A 110 -3.06 1.27 -10.63
CA TYR A 110 -1.80 0.94 -11.30
C TYR A 110 -2.05 0.33 -12.68
N ARG A 111 -2.96 -0.64 -12.79
CA ARG A 111 -3.28 -1.29 -14.06
C ARG A 111 -3.86 -0.31 -15.09
N SER A 112 -4.73 0.60 -14.66
CA SER A 112 -5.30 1.62 -15.55
C SER A 112 -4.25 2.61 -16.04
N LEU A 113 -3.35 3.06 -15.16
CA LEU A 113 -2.26 3.97 -15.52
C LEU A 113 -1.23 3.29 -16.45
N ARG A 114 -1.00 1.99 -16.26
CA ARG A 114 -0.01 1.23 -17.04
C ARG A 114 -0.29 1.22 -18.54
N GLU A 115 -1.54 1.29 -18.93
CA GLU A 115 -1.95 1.30 -20.35
C GLU A 115 -1.53 2.61 -21.05
N GLY A 116 -1.51 3.74 -20.34
CA GLY A 116 -1.15 5.04 -20.91
C GLY A 116 0.26 5.50 -20.60
N ALA A 117 0.72 5.31 -19.34
CA ALA A 117 2.00 5.82 -18.84
C ALA A 117 3.12 4.76 -18.83
N GLY A 118 2.84 3.53 -19.25
CA GLY A 118 3.77 2.41 -19.14
C GLY A 118 4.00 1.95 -17.70
N ARG A 119 4.83 0.91 -17.53
CA ARG A 119 5.07 0.30 -16.20
C ARG A 119 5.70 1.28 -15.21
N THR A 120 6.75 1.96 -15.63
CA THR A 120 7.51 2.87 -14.76
C THR A 120 6.68 4.09 -14.36
N GLY A 121 6.07 4.77 -15.33
CA GLY A 121 5.22 5.93 -15.04
C GLY A 121 4.05 5.57 -14.12
N ALA A 122 3.35 4.46 -14.40
CA ALA A 122 2.26 3.99 -13.56
C ALA A 122 2.73 3.64 -12.14
N ALA A 123 3.91 3.00 -11.98
CA ALA A 123 4.46 2.69 -10.68
C ALA A 123 4.71 3.94 -9.84
N PHE A 124 5.38 4.94 -10.43
CA PHE A 124 5.66 6.20 -9.72
C PHE A 124 4.37 6.94 -9.35
N VAL A 125 3.45 7.13 -10.31
CA VAL A 125 2.21 7.89 -10.07
C VAL A 125 1.32 7.20 -9.05
N SER A 126 1.07 5.89 -9.21
CA SER A 126 0.20 5.16 -8.26
C SER A 126 0.79 5.10 -6.84
N SER A 127 2.12 4.94 -6.73
CA SER A 127 2.81 4.90 -5.43
C SER A 127 2.84 6.28 -4.77
N PHE A 128 3.01 7.34 -5.54
CA PHE A 128 2.98 8.70 -5.03
C PHE A 128 1.58 9.08 -4.52
N VAL A 129 0.54 8.76 -5.30
CA VAL A 129 -0.85 8.97 -4.86
C VAL A 129 -1.15 8.16 -3.59
N PHE A 130 -0.68 6.90 -3.52
CA PHE A 130 -0.82 6.07 -2.33
C PHE A 130 -0.22 6.75 -1.09
N ALA A 131 1.02 7.24 -1.20
CA ALA A 131 1.70 7.90 -0.09
C ALA A 131 1.02 9.21 0.33
N LEU A 132 0.58 10.03 -0.63
CA LEU A 132 -0.12 11.29 -0.36
C LEU A 132 -1.44 11.08 0.40
N LEU A 133 -2.19 10.02 0.12
CA LEU A 133 -3.47 9.72 0.77
C LEU A 133 -3.33 9.30 2.24
N HIS A 134 -2.12 9.11 2.74
CA HIS A 134 -1.86 8.90 4.16
C HIS A 134 -1.82 10.20 4.98
N PHE A 135 -1.81 11.36 4.32
CA PHE A 135 -1.86 12.69 4.93
C PHE A 135 -0.86 12.92 6.08
N ASN A 136 0.30 12.28 6.03
CA ASN A 136 1.34 12.40 7.03
C ASN A 136 2.70 12.63 6.38
N GLU A 137 3.29 13.81 6.63
CA GLU A 137 4.59 14.17 6.04
C GLU A 137 5.72 13.25 6.48
N ALA A 138 5.74 12.86 7.75
CA ALA A 138 6.81 12.02 8.29
C ALA A 138 6.84 10.63 7.66
N SER A 139 5.70 10.15 7.19
CA SER A 139 5.55 8.85 6.56
C SER A 139 5.62 8.88 5.03
N LEU A 140 5.64 10.06 4.40
CA LEU A 140 5.51 10.21 2.94
C LEU A 140 6.54 9.37 2.17
N ALA A 141 7.84 9.58 2.42
CA ALA A 141 8.88 8.85 1.70
C ALA A 141 8.93 7.35 2.05
N PRO A 142 8.83 6.93 3.33
CA PRO A 142 8.73 5.52 3.69
C PRO A 142 7.55 4.80 3.05
N ILE A 143 6.35 5.41 3.04
CA ILE A 143 5.16 4.82 2.42
C ILE A 143 5.27 4.80 0.89
N PHE A 144 5.88 5.82 0.29
CA PHE A 144 6.16 5.81 -1.15
C PHE A 144 7.06 4.64 -1.55
N VAL A 145 8.13 4.37 -0.79
CA VAL A 145 9.03 3.23 -1.03
C VAL A 145 8.31 1.89 -0.83
N LEU A 146 7.48 1.77 0.22
CA LEU A 146 6.61 0.60 0.39
C LEU A 146 5.71 0.41 -0.84
N ALA A 147 5.05 1.47 -1.29
CA ALA A 147 4.14 1.41 -2.42
C ALA A 147 4.84 1.00 -3.72
N LEU A 148 6.07 1.46 -3.98
CA LEU A 148 6.88 1.00 -5.11
C LEU A 148 7.21 -0.49 -5.02
N LEU A 149 7.60 -0.97 -3.82
CA LEU A 149 7.87 -2.39 -3.62
C LEU A 149 6.62 -3.23 -3.89
N LEU A 150 5.45 -2.79 -3.41
CA LEU A 150 4.18 -3.49 -3.65
C LEU A 150 3.85 -3.57 -5.16
N VAL A 151 4.19 -2.53 -5.96
CA VAL A 151 4.08 -2.62 -7.43
C VAL A 151 5.06 -3.65 -8.00
N ILE A 152 6.31 -3.69 -7.52
CA ILE A 152 7.31 -4.69 -7.96
C ILE A 152 6.82 -6.11 -7.65
N VAL A 153 6.32 -6.34 -6.45
CA VAL A 153 5.76 -7.64 -6.04
C VAL A 153 4.54 -8.00 -6.89
N TYR A 154 3.68 -7.03 -7.19
CA TYR A 154 2.54 -7.22 -8.08
C TYR A 154 2.96 -7.64 -9.50
N GLU A 155 3.92 -6.93 -10.10
CA GLU A 155 4.43 -7.24 -11.45
C GLU A 155 5.11 -8.61 -11.51
N TRP A 156 5.90 -8.93 -10.47
CA TRP A 156 6.59 -10.22 -10.37
C TRP A 156 5.62 -11.39 -10.16
N SER A 157 4.66 -11.27 -9.23
CA SER A 157 3.74 -12.35 -8.88
C SER A 157 2.52 -12.45 -9.81
N GLY A 158 2.17 -11.35 -10.47
CA GLY A 158 0.94 -11.21 -11.23
C GLY A 158 -0.34 -11.33 -10.39
N SER A 159 -0.25 -11.15 -9.06
CA SER A 159 -1.35 -11.31 -8.12
C SER A 159 -1.33 -10.23 -7.05
N VAL A 160 -2.51 -9.82 -6.61
CA VAL A 160 -2.67 -8.84 -5.52
C VAL A 160 -2.36 -9.47 -4.14
N TRP A 161 -2.54 -10.79 -4.00
CA TRP A 161 -2.41 -11.46 -2.70
C TRP A 161 -1.03 -11.36 -2.03
N PRO A 162 0.10 -11.55 -2.74
CA PRO A 162 1.42 -11.31 -2.14
C PRO A 162 1.60 -9.86 -1.66
N CYS A 163 1.01 -8.90 -2.38
CA CYS A 163 1.02 -7.49 -1.97
C CYS A 163 0.23 -7.30 -0.67
N VAL A 164 -0.96 -7.91 -0.58
CA VAL A 164 -1.78 -7.89 0.65
C VAL A 164 -1.01 -8.46 1.83
N VAL A 165 -0.35 -9.61 1.66
CA VAL A 165 0.46 -10.23 2.74
C VAL A 165 1.60 -9.33 3.16
N LEU A 166 2.37 -8.79 2.21
CA LEU A 166 3.48 -7.89 2.50
C LEU A 166 2.99 -6.62 3.23
N HIS A 167 1.91 -6.02 2.76
CA HIS A 167 1.33 -4.82 3.35
C HIS A 167 0.78 -5.09 4.76
N ALA A 168 0.07 -6.21 4.96
CA ALA A 168 -0.41 -6.64 6.27
C ALA A 168 0.74 -6.84 7.27
N CYS A 169 1.83 -7.50 6.83
CA CYS A 169 3.03 -7.65 7.67
C CYS A 169 3.65 -6.30 8.03
N TYR A 170 3.74 -5.37 7.07
CA TYR A 170 4.23 -4.02 7.31
C TYR A 170 3.38 -3.28 8.35
N ASN A 171 2.06 -3.28 8.19
CA ASN A 171 1.14 -2.65 9.12
C ASN A 171 1.21 -3.31 10.51
N GLY A 172 1.31 -4.65 10.56
CA GLY A 172 1.45 -5.40 11.81
C GLY A 172 2.71 -5.02 12.59
N VAL A 173 3.85 -4.90 11.90
CA VAL A 173 5.12 -4.46 12.53
C VAL A 173 4.99 -3.03 13.05
N ASN A 174 4.46 -2.10 12.25
CA ASN A 174 4.28 -0.72 12.72
C ASN A 174 3.30 -0.63 13.91
N PHE A 175 2.22 -1.42 13.88
CA PHE A 175 1.26 -1.47 14.98
C PHE A 175 1.86 -2.01 16.29
N THR A 176 2.80 -2.93 16.20
CA THR A 176 3.48 -3.50 17.41
C THR A 176 4.60 -2.61 17.94
N LEU A 177 5.12 -1.69 17.14
CA LEU A 177 6.18 -0.76 17.52
C LEU A 177 5.63 0.61 17.97
N ALA A 178 4.35 0.87 17.80
CA ALA A 178 3.66 2.10 18.24
C ALA A 178 3.27 2.02 19.70
#